data_56020ea5dbf302960021145d383e3c16
#
_entry.id   56020ea5dbf302960021145d383e3c16
#
_cell.length_a   1.000
_cell.length_b   1.000
_cell.length_c   1.000
_cell.angle_alpha   90.00
_cell.angle_beta   90.00
_cell.angle_gamma   90.00
#
_symmetry.space_group_name_H-M   'P 1'
#
loop_
_entity.id
_entity.type
_entity.pdbx_description
1 polymer ?
#
loop_
_entity_poly.entity_id
_entity_poly.type
_entity_poly.pdbx_seq_one_letter_code
_entity_poly.pdbx_strand_id
1 'polypeptide(L)'
;MLISNQFGIVNHVSKLPRLNYDPKLVSFGIWPSNTLAFGAEKYEGRSSGCNFDLQKSFMGTLGETVERYCPVFYNKENMILSSYKNLKVHAIPPSEYALFHEKQYAQENYPLHRFDENIELHWDKCMDITNGKETWVPGACIYLPWSCEKQWINVSTSTGLAAHTNWDKALLVALHEVIERDSFSLTWWQKISAPKIIIDEDISHFIHERFPASYEWHFMDITYDLGIPTVYGICFGEAEYGKFVAVGTATRDTYGEALKKRTAVGSSVCTSDSSSFFR
;
A
#
# COMPACT_ATOMS: atom_id res chain seq x y z
N MET A 1 8.31 22.90 7.53
CA MET A 1 9.19 22.61 6.37
C MET A 1 9.37 21.09 6.29
N LEU A 2 8.84 20.44 5.27
CA LEU A 2 8.89 18.97 5.16
C LEU A 2 10.27 18.44 4.75
N ILE A 3 10.97 19.18 3.90
CA ILE A 3 12.28 18.78 3.33
C ILE A 3 13.39 19.58 4.00
N SER A 4 14.25 18.89 4.71
CA SER A 4 15.46 19.45 5.29
C SER A 4 16.35 18.31 5.80
N ASN A 5 17.64 18.40 5.54
CA ASN A 5 18.61 17.45 6.07
C ASN A 5 18.90 17.64 7.58
N GLN A 6 18.32 18.68 8.21
CA GLN A 6 18.48 18.96 9.64
C GLN A 6 17.19 18.77 10.44
N PHE A 7 16.04 19.24 9.92
CA PHE A 7 14.78 19.33 10.69
C PHE A 7 13.55 18.78 9.95
N GLY A 8 13.69 18.33 8.69
CA GLY A 8 12.58 17.81 7.92
C GLY A 8 12.36 16.33 8.15
N ILE A 9 11.14 15.84 7.88
CA ILE A 9 10.85 14.41 7.81
C ILE A 9 11.42 13.76 6.52
N VAL A 10 11.75 14.58 5.53
CA VAL A 10 12.44 14.20 4.30
C VAL A 10 13.89 14.70 4.36
N ASN A 11 14.82 13.77 4.43
CA ASN A 11 16.25 14.07 4.47
C ASN A 11 16.80 14.38 3.07
N HIS A 12 16.51 13.52 2.11
CA HIS A 12 17.03 13.62 0.75
C HIS A 12 15.99 13.23 -0.29
N VAL A 13 16.00 13.93 -1.42
CA VAL A 13 15.15 13.66 -2.59
C VAL A 13 16.05 13.50 -3.81
N SER A 14 15.84 12.44 -4.56
CA SER A 14 16.50 12.22 -5.85
C SER A 14 15.47 12.04 -6.96
N LYS A 15 15.68 12.72 -8.07
CA LYS A 15 15.01 12.39 -9.31
C LYS A 15 15.76 11.22 -9.95
N LEU A 16 15.05 10.14 -10.23
CA LEU A 16 15.66 8.97 -10.85
C LEU A 16 15.92 9.24 -12.34
N PRO A 17 17.06 8.79 -12.88
CA PRO A 17 17.36 8.92 -14.29
C PRO A 17 16.40 8.05 -15.12
N ARG A 18 16.04 8.51 -16.30
CA ARG A 18 15.26 7.75 -17.27
C ARG A 18 16.19 7.34 -18.42
N LEU A 19 16.15 6.09 -18.81
CA LEU A 19 16.87 5.55 -19.95
C LEU A 19 16.03 5.70 -21.24
N ASN A 20 16.65 5.50 -22.40
CA ASN A 20 15.99 5.74 -23.69
C ASN A 20 14.80 4.80 -23.95
N TYR A 21 14.84 3.59 -23.40
CA TYR A 21 13.78 2.58 -23.53
C TYR A 21 12.76 2.63 -22.39
N ASP A 22 12.91 3.53 -21.41
CA ASP A 22 11.95 3.69 -20.34
C ASP A 22 10.70 4.43 -20.80
N PRO A 23 9.55 4.17 -20.16
CA PRO A 23 8.35 4.99 -20.36
C PRO A 23 8.63 6.46 -20.06
N LYS A 24 7.80 7.35 -20.62
CA LYS A 24 7.91 8.81 -20.37
C LYS A 24 7.53 9.21 -18.93
N LEU A 25 7.89 8.41 -17.96
CA LEU A 25 7.63 8.65 -16.56
C LEU A 25 8.74 9.48 -15.91
N VAL A 26 8.33 10.33 -14.98
CA VAL A 26 9.22 11.00 -14.05
C VAL A 26 9.10 10.26 -12.71
N SER A 27 10.22 9.84 -12.15
CA SER A 27 10.28 9.11 -10.90
C SER A 27 11.16 9.84 -9.88
N PHE A 28 10.70 9.86 -8.63
CA PHE A 28 11.46 10.36 -7.51
C PHE A 28 11.64 9.27 -6.45
N GLY A 29 12.78 9.31 -5.79
CA GLY A 29 13.05 8.55 -4.58
C GLY A 29 13.31 9.49 -3.41
N ILE A 30 12.80 9.14 -2.23
CA ILE A 30 12.96 9.91 -1.00
C ILE A 30 13.54 9.03 0.09
N TRP A 31 14.48 9.62 0.83
CA TRP A 31 15.01 9.08 2.08
C TRP A 31 14.40 9.85 3.24
N PRO A 32 13.60 9.22 4.10
CA PRO A 32 13.08 9.86 5.29
C PRO A 32 14.18 10.13 6.31
N SER A 33 13.90 11.00 7.25
CA SER A 33 14.76 11.24 8.40
C SER A 33 14.71 10.07 9.38
N ASN A 34 15.75 9.91 10.18
CA ASN A 34 15.83 8.85 11.18
C ASN A 34 14.79 9.05 12.28
N THR A 35 13.81 8.17 12.36
CA THR A 35 12.71 8.21 13.32
C THR A 35 13.15 7.98 14.76
N LEU A 36 14.25 7.21 14.99
CA LEU A 36 14.81 7.01 16.33
C LEU A 36 15.26 8.32 16.99
N ALA A 37 15.72 9.28 16.20
CA ALA A 37 16.12 10.59 16.72
C ALA A 37 14.95 11.38 17.32
N PHE A 38 13.72 10.99 17.00
CA PHE A 38 12.48 11.59 17.48
C PHE A 38 11.73 10.68 18.48
N GLY A 39 12.39 9.64 18.99
CA GLY A 39 11.81 8.73 19.99
C GLY A 39 10.80 7.71 19.47
N ALA A 40 10.74 7.52 18.16
CA ALA A 40 9.86 6.52 17.53
C ALA A 40 10.61 5.22 17.20
N GLU A 41 9.89 4.21 16.72
CA GLU A 41 10.51 2.99 16.21
C GLU A 41 11.38 3.29 14.98
N LYS A 42 12.36 2.43 14.72
CA LYS A 42 13.25 2.59 13.59
C LYS A 42 12.50 2.37 12.27
N TYR A 43 12.46 3.39 11.44
CA TYR A 43 11.98 3.31 10.07
C TYR A 43 13.10 3.65 9.09
N GLU A 44 13.42 2.72 8.21
CA GLU A 44 14.47 2.87 7.18
C GLU A 44 13.91 2.71 5.77
N GLY A 45 12.58 2.66 5.62
CA GLY A 45 11.93 2.52 4.33
C GLY A 45 12.19 3.75 3.45
N ARG A 46 12.48 3.49 2.18
CA ARG A 46 12.53 4.53 1.16
C ARG A 46 11.16 4.63 0.51
N SER A 47 10.76 5.85 0.18
CA SER A 47 9.54 6.10 -0.60
C SER A 47 9.89 6.43 -2.04
N SER A 48 9.06 6.02 -2.96
CA SER A 48 9.21 6.33 -4.37
C SER A 48 7.86 6.64 -4.99
N GLY A 49 7.85 7.47 -6.02
CA GLY A 49 6.64 7.78 -6.77
C GLY A 49 6.97 8.08 -8.20
N CYS A 50 6.04 7.80 -9.06
CA CYS A 50 6.17 8.08 -10.49
C CYS A 50 4.87 8.65 -11.07
N ASN A 51 5.02 9.52 -12.04
CA ASN A 51 3.93 10.07 -12.82
C ASN A 51 4.46 10.60 -14.16
N PHE A 52 3.59 10.80 -15.14
CA PHE A 52 3.94 11.49 -16.39
C PHE A 52 4.12 13.00 -16.18
N ASP A 53 3.57 13.55 -15.13
CA ASP A 53 3.74 14.95 -14.71
C ASP A 53 4.75 15.04 -13.56
N LEU A 54 5.70 15.97 -13.69
CA LEU A 54 6.78 16.17 -12.73
C LEU A 54 6.25 16.53 -11.32
N GLN A 55 5.29 17.47 -11.26
CA GLN A 55 4.75 17.95 -9.99
C GLN A 55 3.95 16.86 -9.28
N LYS A 56 3.12 16.13 -10.05
CA LYS A 56 2.33 15.01 -9.50
C LYS A 56 3.23 13.88 -9.02
N SER A 57 4.32 13.57 -9.74
CA SER A 57 5.30 12.57 -9.29
C SER A 57 5.96 12.99 -7.98
N PHE A 58 6.44 14.22 -7.91
CA PHE A 58 7.08 14.74 -6.69
C PHE A 58 6.13 14.77 -5.49
N MET A 59 4.91 15.31 -5.67
CA MET A 59 3.90 15.39 -4.61
C MET A 59 3.42 14.00 -4.18
N GLY A 60 3.28 13.04 -5.12
CA GLY A 60 2.95 11.66 -4.79
C GLY A 60 4.03 10.99 -3.94
N THR A 61 5.31 11.19 -4.28
CA THR A 61 6.44 10.66 -3.50
C THR A 61 6.50 11.27 -2.11
N LEU A 62 6.25 12.58 -1.96
CA LEU A 62 6.14 13.23 -0.65
C LEU A 62 4.98 12.67 0.16
N GLY A 63 3.82 12.47 -0.47
CA GLY A 63 2.63 11.89 0.16
C GLY A 63 2.94 10.50 0.72
N GLU A 64 3.54 9.62 -0.09
CA GLU A 64 3.94 8.28 0.37
C GLU A 64 4.96 8.35 1.52
N THR A 65 5.89 9.30 1.48
CA THR A 65 6.84 9.48 2.59
C THR A 65 6.13 9.83 3.89
N VAL A 66 5.16 10.75 3.87
CA VAL A 66 4.37 11.13 5.04
C VAL A 66 3.52 9.96 5.52
N GLU A 67 2.88 9.25 4.59
CA GLU A 67 2.07 8.06 4.84
C GLU A 67 2.86 6.98 5.59
N ARG A 68 4.11 6.73 5.19
CA ARG A 68 4.97 5.71 5.82
C ARG A 68 5.65 6.20 7.10
N TYR A 69 5.88 7.50 7.21
CA TYR A 69 6.56 8.10 8.35
C TYR A 69 5.64 8.27 9.57
N CYS A 70 4.40 8.70 9.35
CA CYS A 70 3.48 9.00 10.44
C CYS A 70 3.10 7.79 11.31
N PRO A 71 2.83 6.59 10.77
CA PRO A 71 2.43 5.43 11.58
C PRO A 71 3.53 4.86 12.48
N VAL A 72 4.76 5.36 12.35
CA VAL A 72 5.88 4.98 13.24
C VAL A 72 5.75 5.59 14.62
N PHE A 73 5.02 6.73 14.72
CA PHE A 73 4.88 7.48 15.95
C PHE A 73 3.62 7.05 16.70
N TYR A 74 3.80 6.38 17.80
CA TYR A 74 2.72 6.00 18.72
C TYR A 74 3.18 6.12 20.17
N ASN A 75 2.24 6.36 21.08
CA ASN A 75 2.51 6.43 22.51
C ASN A 75 1.78 5.31 23.25
N LYS A 76 2.55 4.32 23.70
CA LYS A 76 2.04 3.16 24.44
C LYS A 76 1.30 3.54 25.74
N GLU A 77 1.64 4.66 26.36
CA GLU A 77 1.00 5.13 27.58
C GLU A 77 -0.49 5.51 27.37
N ASN A 78 -0.84 5.86 26.12
CA ASN A 78 -2.22 6.18 25.75
C ASN A 78 -3.03 4.94 25.34
N MET A 79 -2.38 3.78 25.20
CA MET A 79 -3.02 2.53 24.81
C MET A 79 -3.50 1.74 26.02
N ILE A 80 -4.49 0.89 25.79
CA ILE A 80 -4.95 -0.06 26.78
C ILE A 80 -4.26 -1.41 26.54
N LEU A 81 -3.45 -1.87 27.47
CA LEU A 81 -2.95 -3.24 27.45
C LEU A 81 -3.97 -4.15 28.15
N SER A 82 -4.66 -4.97 27.38
CA SER A 82 -5.70 -5.87 27.89
C SER A 82 -5.96 -7.03 26.93
N SER A 83 -6.52 -8.10 27.47
CA SER A 83 -7.16 -9.11 26.62
C SER A 83 -8.54 -8.61 26.17
N TYR A 84 -9.01 -9.08 25.00
CA TYR A 84 -10.34 -8.73 24.51
C TYR A 84 -11.44 -9.01 25.53
N LYS A 85 -11.36 -10.17 26.19
CA LYS A 85 -12.31 -10.60 27.25
C LYS A 85 -12.40 -9.61 28.43
N ASN A 86 -11.29 -8.97 28.78
CA ASN A 86 -11.21 -8.06 29.93
C ASN A 86 -11.37 -6.59 29.53
N LEU A 87 -11.43 -6.30 28.23
CA LEU A 87 -11.54 -4.95 27.72
C LEU A 87 -12.89 -4.34 28.08
N LYS A 88 -12.89 -3.13 28.66
CA LYS A 88 -14.10 -2.43 29.16
C LYS A 88 -14.63 -1.37 28.19
N VAL A 89 -14.14 -1.34 26.98
CA VAL A 89 -14.50 -0.38 25.94
C VAL A 89 -15.04 -1.10 24.71
N HIS A 90 -15.76 -0.40 23.85
CA HIS A 90 -16.21 -0.96 22.58
C HIS A 90 -15.01 -1.16 21.65
N ALA A 91 -14.79 -2.40 21.23
CA ALA A 91 -13.67 -2.77 20.39
C ALA A 91 -14.10 -3.75 19.28
N ILE A 92 -13.42 -3.70 18.15
CA ILE A 92 -13.60 -4.70 17.10
C ILE A 92 -12.84 -5.96 17.53
N PRO A 93 -13.54 -7.12 17.68
CA PRO A 93 -12.85 -8.35 18.03
C PRO A 93 -11.90 -8.80 16.92
N PRO A 94 -10.67 -9.21 17.26
CA PRO A 94 -9.73 -9.70 16.25
C PRO A 94 -10.23 -10.87 15.40
N SER A 95 -11.23 -11.61 15.88
CA SER A 95 -11.91 -12.65 15.09
C SER A 95 -12.67 -12.14 13.86
N GLU A 96 -12.99 -10.85 13.80
CA GLU A 96 -13.60 -10.22 12.62
C GLU A 96 -12.58 -9.87 11.54
N TYR A 97 -11.29 -9.90 11.86
CA TYR A 97 -10.24 -9.77 10.86
C TYR A 97 -9.99 -11.10 10.16
N ALA A 98 -9.64 -11.05 8.88
CA ALA A 98 -9.17 -12.22 8.15
C ALA A 98 -7.76 -12.61 8.68
N LEU A 99 -7.72 -13.48 9.68
CA LEU A 99 -6.49 -14.04 10.22
C LEU A 99 -6.00 -15.21 9.34
N PHE A 100 -5.34 -16.18 9.92
CA PHE A 100 -4.67 -17.25 9.17
C PHE A 100 -5.45 -18.56 9.25
N HIS A 101 -5.27 -19.41 8.24
CA HIS A 101 -5.93 -20.72 8.18
C HIS A 101 -5.26 -21.69 9.15
N GLU A 102 -6.02 -22.68 9.66
CA GLU A 102 -5.57 -23.72 10.58
C GLU A 102 -4.29 -24.45 10.13
N LYS A 103 -4.16 -24.70 8.81
CA LYS A 103 -2.97 -25.34 8.24
C LYS A 103 -1.70 -24.47 8.35
N GLN A 104 -1.86 -23.14 8.47
CA GLN A 104 -0.74 -22.22 8.66
C GLN A 104 -0.28 -22.27 10.12
N TYR A 105 -1.21 -22.22 11.07
CA TYR A 105 -0.88 -22.37 12.49
C TYR A 105 -0.30 -23.73 12.85
N ALA A 106 -0.60 -24.77 12.07
CA ALA A 106 -0.05 -26.12 12.27
C ALA A 106 1.37 -26.31 11.71
N GLN A 107 1.91 -25.32 11.00
CA GLN A 107 3.28 -25.39 10.48
C GLN A 107 4.29 -25.26 11.62
N GLU A 108 5.36 -26.04 11.53
CA GLU A 108 6.48 -25.91 12.44
C GLU A 108 7.10 -24.50 12.35
N ASN A 109 7.30 -23.87 13.50
CA ASN A 109 7.88 -22.52 13.60
C ASN A 109 7.04 -21.41 12.95
N TYR A 110 5.71 -21.59 12.81
CA TYR A 110 4.85 -20.51 12.34
C TYR A 110 4.88 -19.34 13.35
N PRO A 111 5.20 -18.11 12.90
CA PRO A 111 5.56 -17.04 13.84
C PRO A 111 4.35 -16.36 14.52
N LEU A 112 3.14 -16.63 14.05
CA LEU A 112 1.94 -15.95 14.53
C LEU A 112 1.09 -16.87 15.40
N HIS A 113 0.52 -16.29 16.44
CA HIS A 113 -0.37 -16.99 17.36
C HIS A 113 -1.82 -16.93 16.86
N ARG A 114 -2.55 -18.03 17.05
CA ARG A 114 -4.01 -18.00 16.88
C ARG A 114 -4.60 -17.01 17.87
N PHE A 115 -5.54 -16.21 17.42
CA PHE A 115 -6.28 -15.33 18.33
C PHE A 115 -7.06 -16.15 19.36
N ASP A 116 -6.90 -15.75 20.60
CA ASP A 116 -7.69 -16.19 21.76
C ASP A 116 -8.10 -14.94 22.55
N GLU A 117 -9.32 -14.92 23.06
CA GLU A 117 -9.86 -13.75 23.77
C GLU A 117 -9.08 -13.37 25.05
N ASN A 118 -8.19 -14.26 25.52
CA ASN A 118 -7.34 -14.04 26.69
C ASN A 118 -5.95 -13.48 26.33
N ILE A 119 -5.59 -13.40 25.06
CA ILE A 119 -4.31 -12.80 24.63
C ILE A 119 -4.33 -11.30 24.94
N GLU A 120 -3.28 -10.83 25.63
CA GLU A 120 -3.07 -9.41 25.88
C GLU A 120 -2.51 -8.71 24.64
N LEU A 121 -3.21 -7.68 24.20
CA LEU A 121 -2.84 -6.81 23.08
C LEU A 121 -2.88 -5.36 23.55
N HIS A 122 -2.09 -4.52 22.87
CA HIS A 122 -2.23 -3.07 23.00
C HIS A 122 -3.35 -2.59 22.08
N TRP A 123 -4.33 -1.94 22.66
CA TRP A 123 -5.49 -1.39 21.98
C TRP A 123 -5.37 0.11 21.87
N ASP A 124 -5.65 0.65 20.72
CA ASP A 124 -5.72 2.09 20.51
C ASP A 124 -7.04 2.51 19.89
N LYS A 125 -7.33 3.78 20.08
CA LYS A 125 -8.58 4.41 19.76
C LYS A 125 -8.65 4.75 18.26
N CYS A 126 -9.75 4.36 17.63
CA CYS A 126 -10.11 4.71 16.27
C CYS A 126 -11.53 5.27 16.21
N MET A 127 -11.92 5.75 15.05
CA MET A 127 -13.28 6.17 14.75
C MET A 127 -13.90 5.19 13.74
N ASP A 128 -15.02 4.62 14.08
CA ASP A 128 -15.88 3.94 13.12
C ASP A 128 -16.53 4.99 12.21
N ILE A 129 -16.13 5.02 10.96
CA ILE A 129 -16.58 6.02 9.98
C ILE A 129 -18.02 5.82 9.54
N THR A 130 -18.62 4.64 9.77
CA THR A 130 -20.01 4.35 9.42
C THR A 130 -21.00 5.02 10.36
N ASN A 131 -20.67 5.12 11.63
CA ASN A 131 -21.56 5.63 12.65
C ASN A 131 -20.99 6.81 13.47
N GLY A 132 -19.73 7.19 13.21
CA GLY A 132 -19.02 8.26 13.89
C GLY A 132 -18.68 7.96 15.36
N LYS A 133 -18.71 6.70 15.78
CA LYS A 133 -18.43 6.30 17.15
C LYS A 133 -16.97 5.92 17.35
N GLU A 134 -16.51 6.18 18.57
CA GLU A 134 -15.21 5.71 19.02
C GLU A 134 -15.21 4.19 19.13
N THR A 135 -14.19 3.55 18.57
CA THR A 135 -13.95 2.12 18.69
C THR A 135 -12.48 1.86 18.97
N TRP A 136 -12.16 0.69 19.50
CA TRP A 136 -10.78 0.30 19.79
C TRP A 136 -10.37 -0.88 18.92
N VAL A 137 -9.14 -0.84 18.43
CA VAL A 137 -8.55 -1.88 17.59
C VAL A 137 -7.12 -2.19 18.05
N PRO A 138 -6.58 -3.39 17.76
CA PRO A 138 -5.20 -3.70 18.11
C PRO A 138 -4.21 -2.75 17.41
N GLY A 139 -3.18 -2.31 18.12
CA GLY A 139 -2.15 -1.41 17.59
C GLY A 139 -1.47 -1.93 16.34
N ALA A 140 -1.34 -3.24 16.20
CA ALA A 140 -0.82 -3.89 14.99
C ALA A 140 -1.67 -3.63 13.72
N CYS A 141 -2.92 -3.20 13.87
CA CYS A 141 -3.79 -2.82 12.75
C CYS A 141 -3.67 -1.34 12.36
N ILE A 142 -2.97 -0.53 13.16
CA ILE A 142 -2.86 0.93 12.97
C ILE A 142 -1.44 1.33 12.60
N TYR A 143 -0.45 0.80 13.33
CA TYR A 143 0.93 1.28 13.32
C TYR A 143 1.87 0.39 12.52
N LEU A 144 2.85 1.03 11.87
CA LEU A 144 3.84 0.34 11.02
C LEU A 144 5.20 1.07 11.08
N PRO A 145 6.28 0.40 11.53
CA PRO A 145 6.32 -0.94 12.11
C PRO A 145 5.65 -1.01 13.48
N TRP A 146 5.21 -2.20 13.86
CA TRP A 146 4.68 -2.48 15.18
C TRP A 146 5.47 -3.60 15.84
N SER A 147 5.96 -3.40 17.07
CA SER A 147 6.87 -4.35 17.75
C SER A 147 6.52 -4.58 19.22
N CYS A 148 5.31 -4.18 19.63
CA CYS A 148 4.99 -4.10 21.05
C CYS A 148 4.41 -5.38 21.66
N GLU A 149 3.94 -6.31 20.84
CA GLU A 149 3.25 -7.48 21.32
C GLU A 149 4.22 -8.60 21.73
N LYS A 150 3.85 -9.32 22.79
CA LYS A 150 4.52 -10.57 23.17
C LYS A 150 4.05 -11.73 22.30
N GLN A 151 2.77 -11.71 21.92
CA GLN A 151 2.13 -12.71 21.09
C GLN A 151 1.51 -12.02 19.87
N TRP A 152 2.09 -12.25 18.72
CA TRP A 152 1.63 -11.66 17.47
C TRP A 152 0.51 -12.50 16.88
N ILE A 153 -0.64 -11.88 16.64
CA ILE A 153 -1.79 -12.52 15.97
C ILE A 153 -1.87 -12.15 14.49
N ASN A 154 -1.25 -11.05 14.10
CA ASN A 154 -1.18 -10.56 12.73
C ASN A 154 0.14 -9.82 12.49
N VAL A 155 0.43 -9.54 11.23
CA VAL A 155 1.56 -8.70 10.81
C VAL A 155 1.00 -7.32 10.45
N SER A 156 1.63 -6.27 10.95
CA SER A 156 1.26 -4.90 10.55
C SER A 156 1.57 -4.68 9.06
N THR A 157 0.64 -4.05 8.36
CA THR A 157 0.74 -3.77 6.94
C THR A 157 0.46 -2.30 6.66
N SER A 158 0.86 -1.84 5.48
CA SER A 158 0.54 -0.48 5.05
C SER A 158 -0.81 -0.34 4.37
N THR A 159 -1.57 -1.43 4.25
CA THR A 159 -2.88 -1.42 3.59
C THR A 159 -3.83 -0.47 4.33
N GLY A 160 -4.40 0.47 3.60
CA GLY A 160 -5.30 1.48 4.14
C GLY A 160 -4.61 2.71 4.74
N LEU A 161 -3.28 2.79 4.72
CA LEU A 161 -2.57 4.04 4.99
C LEU A 161 -2.72 4.99 3.81
N ALA A 162 -2.94 6.27 4.08
CA ALA A 162 -2.99 7.28 3.03
C ALA A 162 -2.56 8.66 3.56
N ALA A 163 -1.98 9.47 2.68
CA ALA A 163 -1.68 10.85 2.96
C ALA A 163 -2.26 11.76 1.87
N HIS A 164 -2.98 12.78 2.29
CA HIS A 164 -3.49 13.84 1.42
C HIS A 164 -3.62 15.16 2.21
N THR A 165 -3.67 16.27 1.52
CA THR A 165 -3.88 17.60 2.13
C THR A 165 -5.34 17.85 2.56
N ASN A 166 -6.26 16.97 2.20
CA ASN A 166 -7.67 16.98 2.56
C ASN A 166 -8.04 15.62 3.16
N TRP A 167 -8.75 15.62 4.29
CA TRP A 167 -9.12 14.41 5.04
C TRP A 167 -10.00 13.46 4.22
N ASP A 168 -11.04 13.97 3.58
CA ASP A 168 -11.98 13.13 2.83
C ASP A 168 -11.29 12.42 1.66
N LYS A 169 -10.34 13.13 1.01
CA LYS A 169 -9.53 12.54 -0.05
C LYS A 169 -8.54 11.51 0.47
N ALA A 170 -7.94 11.73 1.63
CA ALA A 170 -7.09 10.73 2.27
C ALA A 170 -7.89 9.46 2.57
N LEU A 171 -9.08 9.61 3.16
CA LEU A 171 -9.98 8.51 3.45
C LEU A 171 -10.40 7.75 2.19
N LEU A 172 -10.78 8.46 1.13
CA LEU A 172 -11.14 7.84 -0.15
C LEU A 172 -9.99 7.04 -0.75
N VAL A 173 -8.77 7.58 -0.73
CA VAL A 173 -7.57 6.88 -1.22
C VAL A 173 -7.27 5.63 -0.38
N ALA A 174 -7.41 5.73 0.95
CA ALA A 174 -7.26 4.59 1.86
C ALA A 174 -8.27 3.47 1.55
N LEU A 175 -9.55 3.83 1.37
CA LEU A 175 -10.61 2.88 1.00
C LEU A 175 -10.34 2.23 -0.37
N HIS A 176 -9.95 3.03 -1.37
CA HIS A 176 -9.57 2.49 -2.69
C HIS A 176 -8.42 1.48 -2.58
N GLU A 177 -7.42 1.74 -1.74
CA GLU A 177 -6.31 0.80 -1.56
C GLU A 177 -6.75 -0.50 -0.88
N VAL A 178 -7.60 -0.44 0.13
CA VAL A 178 -8.15 -1.65 0.78
C VAL A 178 -8.92 -2.50 -0.23
N ILE A 179 -9.81 -1.89 -1.03
CA ILE A 179 -10.58 -2.59 -2.08
C ILE A 179 -9.64 -3.16 -3.15
N GLU A 180 -8.66 -2.39 -3.57
CA GLU A 180 -7.66 -2.80 -4.56
C GLU A 180 -6.92 -4.05 -4.13
N ARG A 181 -6.42 -4.05 -2.89
CA ARG A 181 -5.64 -5.16 -2.34
C ARG A 181 -6.49 -6.39 -2.04
N ASP A 182 -7.72 -6.21 -1.61
CA ASP A 182 -8.68 -7.30 -1.45
C ASP A 182 -8.97 -7.97 -2.79
N SER A 183 -9.37 -7.19 -3.80
CA SER A 183 -9.66 -7.68 -5.15
C SER A 183 -8.47 -8.40 -5.78
N PHE A 184 -7.26 -7.84 -5.62
CA PHE A 184 -6.04 -8.48 -6.11
C PHE A 184 -5.76 -9.79 -5.38
N SER A 185 -5.88 -9.81 -4.06
CA SER A 185 -5.62 -11.00 -3.24
C SER A 185 -6.60 -12.13 -3.57
N LEU A 186 -7.88 -11.81 -3.70
CA LEU A 186 -8.89 -12.78 -4.14
C LEU A 186 -8.55 -13.36 -5.51
N THR A 187 -8.27 -12.50 -6.49
CA THR A 187 -7.94 -12.93 -7.85
C THR A 187 -6.69 -13.82 -7.88
N TRP A 188 -5.64 -13.39 -7.22
CA TRP A 188 -4.33 -14.07 -7.25
C TRP A 188 -4.33 -15.40 -6.50
N TRP A 189 -4.77 -15.39 -5.24
CA TRP A 189 -4.71 -16.58 -4.40
C TRP A 189 -5.75 -17.64 -4.77
N GLN A 190 -6.93 -17.21 -5.21
CA GLN A 190 -7.98 -18.11 -5.66
C GLN A 190 -7.84 -18.50 -7.15
N LYS A 191 -6.87 -17.91 -7.86
CA LYS A 191 -6.63 -18.13 -9.30
C LYS A 191 -7.89 -17.89 -10.14
N ILE A 192 -8.63 -16.81 -9.82
CA ILE A 192 -9.86 -16.45 -10.51
C ILE A 192 -9.52 -15.98 -11.92
N SER A 193 -10.21 -16.53 -12.91
CA SER A 193 -10.14 -16.04 -14.29
C SER A 193 -10.95 -14.76 -14.42
N ALA A 194 -10.28 -13.64 -14.58
CA ALA A 194 -10.93 -12.33 -14.71
C ALA A 194 -11.20 -11.95 -16.17
N PRO A 195 -12.32 -11.27 -16.45
CA PRO A 195 -12.64 -10.80 -17.81
C PRO A 195 -11.60 -9.83 -18.34
N LYS A 196 -11.25 -9.95 -19.63
CA LYS A 196 -10.37 -8.99 -20.29
C LYS A 196 -11.11 -7.68 -20.56
N ILE A 197 -10.50 -6.56 -20.22
CA ILE A 197 -10.98 -5.23 -20.59
C ILE A 197 -10.49 -4.90 -22.00
N ILE A 198 -11.42 -4.54 -22.88
CA ILE A 198 -11.13 -3.99 -24.20
C ILE A 198 -10.99 -2.47 -24.02
N ILE A 199 -9.78 -1.96 -24.24
CA ILE A 199 -9.50 -0.53 -24.13
C ILE A 199 -10.04 0.21 -25.36
N ASP A 200 -10.52 1.43 -25.15
CA ASP A 200 -10.93 2.35 -26.20
C ASP A 200 -9.73 3.07 -26.87
N GLU A 201 -10.03 3.90 -27.87
CA GLU A 201 -9.02 4.65 -28.60
C GLU A 201 -8.29 5.65 -27.71
N ASP A 202 -8.97 6.26 -26.72
CA ASP A 202 -8.37 7.24 -25.81
C ASP A 202 -7.31 6.60 -24.91
N ILE A 203 -7.60 5.43 -24.35
CA ILE A 203 -6.64 4.68 -23.54
C ILE A 203 -5.51 4.12 -24.40
N SER A 204 -5.83 3.63 -25.60
CA SER A 204 -4.82 3.16 -26.55
C SER A 204 -3.85 4.29 -26.94
N HIS A 205 -4.37 5.45 -27.29
CA HIS A 205 -3.57 6.64 -27.60
C HIS A 205 -2.73 7.09 -26.41
N PHE A 206 -3.33 7.12 -25.21
CA PHE A 206 -2.62 7.45 -23.96
C PHE A 206 -1.41 6.55 -23.73
N ILE A 207 -1.52 5.24 -24.00
CA ILE A 207 -0.43 4.28 -23.88
C ILE A 207 0.65 4.51 -24.93
N HIS A 208 0.24 4.60 -26.21
CA HIS A 208 1.20 4.76 -27.33
C HIS A 208 2.04 6.03 -27.24
N GLU A 209 1.48 7.12 -26.70
CA GLU A 209 2.23 8.35 -26.51
C GLU A 209 3.31 8.26 -25.41
N ARG A 210 3.14 7.35 -24.44
CA ARG A 210 3.90 7.36 -23.18
C ARG A 210 4.81 6.17 -22.99
N PHE A 211 4.55 5.09 -23.71
CA PHE A 211 5.30 3.85 -23.58
C PHE A 211 6.00 3.47 -24.88
N PRO A 212 7.15 2.78 -24.81
CA PRO A 212 7.78 2.18 -25.98
C PRO A 212 6.82 1.20 -26.69
N ALA A 213 6.94 1.09 -28.01
CA ALA A 213 6.13 0.17 -28.81
C ALA A 213 6.34 -1.32 -28.46
N SER A 214 7.45 -1.64 -27.79
CA SER A 214 7.76 -3.00 -27.30
C SER A 214 6.99 -3.37 -26.02
N TYR A 215 6.15 -2.48 -25.46
CA TYR A 215 5.36 -2.73 -24.28
C TYR A 215 3.95 -3.15 -24.65
N GLU A 216 3.61 -4.39 -24.39
CA GLU A 216 2.29 -4.97 -24.61
C GLU A 216 1.48 -5.00 -23.32
N TRP A 217 0.31 -4.34 -23.32
CA TRP A 217 -0.56 -4.22 -22.17
C TRP A 217 -1.79 -5.09 -22.26
N HIS A 218 -2.08 -5.81 -21.18
CA HIS A 218 -3.32 -6.55 -20.97
C HIS A 218 -3.99 -6.06 -19.69
N PHE A 219 -5.28 -5.77 -19.76
CA PHE A 219 -6.07 -5.33 -18.63
C PHE A 219 -7.19 -6.30 -18.36
N MET A 220 -7.43 -6.56 -17.09
CA MET A 220 -8.49 -7.45 -16.62
C MET A 220 -9.32 -6.73 -15.57
N ASP A 221 -10.62 -6.98 -15.61
CA ASP A 221 -11.58 -6.49 -14.62
C ASP A 221 -11.57 -7.42 -13.42
N ILE A 222 -11.17 -6.88 -12.28
CA ILE A 222 -11.20 -7.58 -10.98
C ILE A 222 -12.12 -6.85 -10.00
N THR A 223 -13.15 -6.18 -10.53
CA THR A 223 -14.22 -5.58 -9.75
C THR A 223 -15.11 -6.67 -9.16
N TYR A 224 -15.29 -6.68 -7.85
CA TYR A 224 -16.12 -7.66 -7.17
C TYR A 224 -17.39 -7.04 -6.59
N ASP A 225 -17.85 -7.55 -5.48
CA ASP A 225 -19.13 -7.27 -4.83
C ASP A 225 -19.41 -5.80 -4.51
N LEU A 226 -18.37 -5.03 -4.19
CA LEU A 226 -18.52 -3.60 -3.92
C LEU A 226 -18.80 -2.76 -5.18
N GLY A 227 -18.58 -3.30 -6.37
CA GLY A 227 -18.84 -2.60 -7.63
C GLY A 227 -17.95 -1.38 -7.91
N ILE A 228 -16.86 -1.21 -7.15
CA ILE A 228 -15.89 -0.13 -7.36
C ILE A 228 -14.87 -0.57 -8.42
N PRO A 229 -14.73 0.17 -9.55
CA PRO A 229 -13.85 -0.23 -10.64
C PRO A 229 -12.42 -0.54 -10.21
N THR A 230 -12.04 -1.80 -10.33
CA THR A 230 -10.70 -2.31 -9.99
C THR A 230 -10.10 -3.04 -11.17
N VAL A 231 -8.96 -2.55 -11.64
CA VAL A 231 -8.26 -3.05 -12.83
C VAL A 231 -6.97 -3.74 -12.43
N TYR A 232 -6.77 -4.95 -12.94
CA TYR A 232 -5.48 -5.63 -12.93
C TYR A 232 -4.83 -5.53 -14.29
N GLY A 233 -3.62 -5.00 -14.36
CA GLY A 233 -2.91 -4.85 -15.61
C GLY A 233 -1.60 -5.63 -15.60
N ILE A 234 -1.29 -6.25 -16.73
CA ILE A 234 -0.03 -6.93 -17.01
C ILE A 234 0.60 -6.22 -18.20
N CYS A 235 1.87 -5.90 -18.08
CA CYS A 235 2.70 -5.37 -19.16
C CYS A 235 3.81 -6.36 -19.48
N PHE A 236 3.88 -6.82 -20.69
CA PHE A 236 5.05 -7.52 -21.24
C PHE A 236 5.89 -6.52 -21.99
N GLY A 237 7.19 -6.52 -21.76
CA GLY A 237 8.08 -5.58 -22.41
C GLY A 237 9.45 -6.19 -22.73
N GLU A 238 10.17 -5.50 -23.60
CA GLU A 238 11.55 -5.82 -23.94
C GLU A 238 12.39 -4.55 -23.87
N ALA A 239 13.49 -4.62 -23.13
CA ALA A 239 14.46 -3.56 -22.93
C ALA A 239 15.88 -4.09 -23.17
N GLU A 240 16.89 -3.24 -23.09
CA GLU A 240 18.30 -3.65 -23.29
C GLU A 240 18.75 -4.75 -22.33
N TYR A 241 18.17 -4.81 -21.12
CA TYR A 241 18.45 -5.85 -20.13
C TYR A 241 17.64 -7.15 -20.34
N GLY A 242 16.79 -7.22 -21.38
CA GLY A 242 16.00 -8.40 -21.74
C GLY A 242 14.50 -8.21 -21.61
N LYS A 243 13.77 -9.34 -21.64
CA LYS A 243 12.31 -9.36 -21.49
C LYS A 243 11.91 -9.27 -20.03
N PHE A 244 10.82 -8.57 -19.77
CA PHE A 244 10.28 -8.42 -18.43
C PHE A 244 8.74 -8.50 -18.41
N VAL A 245 8.19 -8.75 -17.25
CA VAL A 245 6.76 -8.66 -16.96
C VAL A 245 6.58 -7.71 -15.77
N ALA A 246 5.69 -6.74 -15.93
CA ALA A 246 5.27 -5.86 -14.86
C ALA A 246 3.78 -6.04 -14.59
N VAL A 247 3.41 -6.16 -13.32
CA VAL A 247 2.03 -6.34 -12.89
C VAL A 247 1.63 -5.27 -11.89
N GLY A 248 0.34 -5.04 -11.73
CA GLY A 248 -0.21 -4.21 -10.65
C GLY A 248 -1.69 -3.97 -10.84
N THR A 249 -2.26 -3.26 -9.88
CA THR A 249 -3.68 -3.00 -9.77
C THR A 249 -3.95 -1.51 -9.63
N ALA A 250 -5.17 -1.12 -9.84
CA ALA A 250 -5.66 0.20 -9.49
C ALA A 250 -7.18 0.17 -9.27
N THR A 251 -7.63 0.71 -8.15
CA THR A 251 -9.04 0.99 -7.86
C THR A 251 -9.30 2.48 -7.96
N ARG A 252 -10.35 2.89 -8.70
CA ARG A 252 -10.76 4.30 -8.87
C ARG A 252 -12.28 4.37 -9.06
N ASP A 253 -12.81 5.59 -9.03
CA ASP A 253 -14.24 5.83 -9.23
C ASP A 253 -14.72 5.45 -10.64
N THR A 254 -13.81 5.43 -11.62
CA THR A 254 -14.10 5.04 -13.01
C THR A 254 -13.03 4.10 -13.58
N TYR A 255 -13.43 3.24 -14.52
CA TYR A 255 -12.48 2.37 -15.24
C TYR A 255 -11.40 3.18 -16.00
N GLY A 256 -11.75 4.32 -16.59
CA GLY A 256 -10.80 5.16 -17.30
C GLY A 256 -9.68 5.70 -16.39
N GLU A 257 -10.04 6.11 -15.18
CA GLU A 257 -9.06 6.54 -14.17
C GLU A 257 -8.22 5.39 -13.64
N ALA A 258 -8.83 4.23 -13.39
CA ALA A 258 -8.13 3.02 -12.95
C ALA A 258 -7.12 2.56 -14.01
N LEU A 259 -7.49 2.51 -15.29
CA LEU A 259 -6.61 2.17 -16.40
C LEU A 259 -5.41 3.14 -16.51
N LYS A 260 -5.66 4.46 -16.50
CA LYS A 260 -4.59 5.48 -16.55
C LYS A 260 -3.66 5.41 -15.33
N LYS A 261 -4.21 5.19 -14.14
CA LYS A 261 -3.41 5.02 -12.92
C LYS A 261 -2.57 3.75 -12.98
N ARG A 262 -3.18 2.64 -13.43
CA ARG A 262 -2.50 1.35 -13.53
C ARG A 262 -1.28 1.39 -14.46
N THR A 263 -1.39 2.04 -15.60
CA THR A 263 -0.26 2.18 -16.53
C THR A 263 0.89 2.99 -15.90
N ALA A 264 0.61 4.02 -15.12
CA ALA A 264 1.64 4.81 -14.46
C ALA A 264 2.40 3.99 -13.38
N VAL A 265 1.71 3.21 -12.55
CA VAL A 265 2.32 2.46 -11.43
C VAL A 265 3.09 1.23 -11.91
N GLY A 266 2.59 0.51 -12.91
CA GLY A 266 3.22 -0.73 -13.38
C GLY A 266 4.59 -0.55 -14.03
N SER A 267 4.89 0.64 -14.50
CA SER A 267 6.18 0.95 -15.11
C SER A 267 7.26 1.35 -14.11
N SER A 268 6.90 1.68 -12.86
CA SER A 268 7.88 1.97 -11.81
C SER A 268 8.61 0.74 -11.28
N VAL A 269 8.00 -0.44 -11.42
CA VAL A 269 8.63 -1.72 -11.03
C VAL A 269 9.75 -2.13 -12.00
N CYS A 270 9.70 -1.63 -13.23
CA CYS A 270 10.72 -1.94 -14.26
C CYS A 270 12.05 -1.20 -14.04
N THR A 271 12.07 -0.11 -13.28
CA THR A 271 13.26 0.74 -13.09
C THR A 271 13.94 0.58 -11.73
N SER A 272 13.36 -0.16 -10.78
CA SER A 272 13.96 -0.44 -9.48
C SER A 272 14.48 -1.87 -9.44
N ASP A 273 15.77 -2.04 -9.18
CA ASP A 273 16.51 -3.28 -8.94
C ASP A 273 15.65 -4.54 -8.72
N SER A 274 15.67 -5.43 -9.70
CA SER A 274 15.00 -6.74 -9.68
C SER A 274 15.54 -7.70 -8.61
N SER A 275 16.45 -7.25 -7.75
CA SER A 275 17.09 -8.08 -6.72
C SER A 275 16.33 -8.20 -5.39
N SER A 276 15.25 -7.43 -5.16
CA SER A 276 14.54 -7.40 -3.87
C SER A 276 13.19 -8.13 -3.83
N PHE A 277 12.67 -8.65 -4.96
CA PHE A 277 11.36 -9.29 -5.00
C PHE A 277 11.37 -10.83 -4.94
N PHE A 278 12.56 -11.47 -4.89
CA PHE A 278 12.71 -12.92 -4.77
C PHE A 278 13.69 -13.29 -3.63
N ARG A 279 13.40 -12.85 -2.42
CA ARG A 279 13.98 -13.44 -1.21
C ARG A 279 12.90 -13.65 -0.16
#